data_6e228573e15e31981ed32ef0a982cf92
#
_entry.id   6e228573e15e31981ed32ef0a982cf92
#
_cell.length_a   1.000
_cell.length_b   1.000
_cell.length_c   1.000
_cell.angle_alpha   90.00
_cell.angle_beta   90.00
_cell.angle_gamma   90.00
#
_symmetry.space_group_name_H-M   'P 1'
#
loop_
_entity.id
_entity.type
_entity.pdbx_description
1 polymer ?
#
loop_
_entity_poly.entity_id
_entity_poly.type
_entity_poly.pdbx_seq_one_letter_code
_entity_poly.pdbx_strand_id
1 'polypeptide(L)'
;AEVCDESRFEKTTKGALDVLRDLGGDGLFTARNDEPNWGKAHRLLMPAFSPSAMRDYFDDMVDIADQMLTKWERLGPEVSLDVSDNMTRLTLDTIALCGFGYRFNSYYQNEMHPFVDSMVRALREAGRRSRRLPIQNRLMLSTTRQYESDIEYLHSVTAELIKKRRKLAKEETPTDLLSRMLNARDPLTGETLDDDNIRNQLVTFLIAGHETTSGLLSFATYLLLQNPDVMARAQAEVDRVLGDGPARYEHIAQLVFIDQILRETLRLYPTAPAFTVTPKVDTLLHGRYPLRKGDICIVLLPSLHRDPEVWKQPERFDPDRFAPDAIDKIPAKAWMPFGNGQRSCIGRAFSLQESTLVLASVLQRFEIWQPSSYQLKIKESLTLKPEGLTIRARVRKHVARPLASRPVSRPVQTSSSPEPASAHGVPLLLLYGSNSGASEAFARRIASDGNARGYTTKVAPLDDYAGKLPKEGVVLIVTSSYNGQPPDNARKFCLWLQAVPAASLLGVRYAVFG
;
A
#
# COMPACT_ATOMS: atom_id res chain seq x y z
N ALA A 1 -9.67 16.98 12.19
CA ALA A 1 -8.37 17.56 11.80
C ALA A 1 -7.42 17.64 13.01
N GLU A 2 -7.85 18.18 14.15
CA GLU A 2 -7.00 18.48 15.31
C GLU A 2 -6.28 17.26 15.89
N VAL A 3 -6.95 16.11 16.01
CA VAL A 3 -6.32 14.86 16.49
C VAL A 3 -5.30 14.26 15.50
N CYS A 4 -5.17 14.84 14.32
CA CYS A 4 -4.17 14.50 13.32
C CYS A 4 -2.91 15.39 13.39
N ASP A 5 -2.85 16.30 14.35
CA ASP A 5 -1.67 17.13 14.64
C ASP A 5 -0.64 16.28 15.40
N GLU A 6 0.41 15.84 14.71
CA GLU A 6 1.46 14.97 15.28
C GLU A 6 2.34 15.68 16.31
N SER A 7 2.27 17.01 16.42
CA SER A 7 2.93 17.74 17.53
C SER A 7 2.22 17.50 18.86
N ARG A 8 0.91 17.30 18.86
CA ARG A 8 0.05 17.13 20.03
C ARG A 8 -0.39 15.69 20.28
N PHE A 9 -0.58 14.93 19.21
CA PHE A 9 -1.10 13.56 19.26
C PHE A 9 -0.12 12.59 18.61
N GLU A 10 -0.21 11.34 19.01
CA GLU A 10 0.55 10.25 18.41
C GLU A 10 -0.33 9.00 18.28
N LYS A 11 0.01 8.09 17.36
CA LYS A 11 -0.68 6.80 17.26
C LYS A 11 -0.53 6.04 18.57
N THR A 12 -1.60 5.38 19.00
CA THR A 12 -1.53 4.40 20.09
C THR A 12 -1.91 3.00 19.59
N THR A 13 -1.22 1.99 20.09
CA THR A 13 -1.56 0.58 19.89
C THR A 13 -2.41 0.03 21.02
N LYS A 14 -2.63 0.80 22.10
CA LYS A 14 -3.45 0.39 23.24
C LYS A 14 -4.86 -0.02 22.81
N GLY A 15 -5.40 -1.04 23.43
CA GLY A 15 -6.73 -1.58 23.13
C GLY A 15 -6.72 -2.66 22.06
N ALA A 16 -7.42 -2.47 20.96
CA ALA A 16 -7.62 -3.50 19.95
C ALA A 16 -6.34 -4.00 19.27
N LEU A 17 -5.32 -3.15 19.13
CA LEU A 17 -4.04 -3.53 18.51
C LEU A 17 -3.08 -4.24 19.47
N ASP A 18 -3.21 -4.04 20.79
CA ASP A 18 -2.33 -4.74 21.75
C ASP A 18 -2.48 -6.27 21.67
N VAL A 19 -3.70 -6.76 21.43
CA VAL A 19 -3.94 -8.21 21.30
C VAL A 19 -3.38 -8.79 20.01
N LEU A 20 -3.13 -7.97 19.00
CA LEU A 20 -2.48 -8.39 17.75
C LEU A 20 -0.96 -8.48 17.88
N ARG A 21 -0.39 -7.96 18.95
CA ARG A 21 1.05 -8.09 19.22
C ARG A 21 1.48 -9.53 19.46
N ASP A 22 0.58 -10.39 19.91
CA ASP A 22 0.85 -11.82 20.02
C ASP A 22 1.19 -12.44 18.65
N LEU A 23 0.64 -11.90 17.56
CA LEU A 23 0.90 -12.37 16.19
C LEU A 23 2.06 -11.63 15.53
N GLY A 24 2.02 -10.28 15.57
CA GLY A 24 2.89 -9.39 14.81
C GLY A 24 4.00 -8.70 15.62
N GLY A 25 4.11 -8.99 16.92
CA GLY A 25 5.17 -8.45 17.77
C GLY A 25 5.34 -6.93 17.65
N ASP A 26 6.57 -6.51 17.41
CA ASP A 26 6.98 -5.13 17.12
C ASP A 26 7.06 -4.81 15.62
N GLY A 27 6.27 -5.51 14.80
CA GLY A 27 6.09 -5.18 13.39
C GLY A 27 5.48 -3.78 13.17
N LEU A 28 5.58 -3.24 11.96
CA LEU A 28 5.16 -1.86 11.62
C LEU A 28 3.74 -1.51 12.09
N PHE A 29 2.82 -2.47 12.10
CA PHE A 29 1.43 -2.24 12.46
C PHE A 29 1.22 -2.15 13.97
N THR A 30 1.87 -3.01 14.74
CA THR A 30 1.67 -3.21 16.18
C THR A 30 2.76 -2.62 17.06
N ALA A 31 3.90 -2.20 16.50
CA ALA A 31 4.98 -1.58 17.26
C ALA A 31 4.52 -0.32 18.00
N ARG A 32 4.97 -0.16 19.24
CA ARG A 32 4.74 1.04 20.07
C ARG A 32 5.64 2.19 19.62
N ASN A 33 5.31 3.41 20.04
CA ASN A 33 6.07 4.59 19.62
C ASN A 33 7.48 4.68 20.22
N ASP A 34 7.69 4.04 21.38
CA ASP A 34 8.96 3.96 22.10
C ASP A 34 9.86 2.80 21.62
N GLU A 35 9.35 1.92 20.77
CA GLU A 35 10.10 0.80 20.23
C GLU A 35 10.97 1.24 19.03
N PRO A 36 12.31 1.08 19.09
CA PRO A 36 13.23 1.58 18.04
C PRO A 36 13.04 0.86 16.71
N ASN A 37 12.55 -0.38 16.73
CA ASN A 37 12.36 -1.20 15.53
C ASN A 37 11.30 -0.63 14.58
N TRP A 38 10.30 0.11 15.09
CA TRP A 38 9.35 0.76 14.19
C TRP A 38 10.03 1.74 13.23
N GLY A 39 10.81 2.68 13.76
CA GLY A 39 11.48 3.69 12.93
C GLY A 39 12.49 3.06 11.97
N LYS A 40 13.24 2.06 12.43
CA LYS A 40 14.20 1.29 11.64
C LYS A 40 13.49 0.59 10.47
N ALA A 41 12.47 -0.22 10.76
CA ALA A 41 11.71 -0.95 9.75
C ALA A 41 11.02 0.00 8.75
N HIS A 42 10.43 1.10 9.24
CA HIS A 42 9.78 2.09 8.40
C HIS A 42 10.74 2.68 7.36
N ARG A 43 11.93 3.14 7.79
CA ARG A 43 12.95 3.70 6.88
C ARG A 43 13.49 2.67 5.88
N LEU A 44 13.67 1.43 6.33
CA LEU A 44 14.16 0.36 5.47
C LEU A 44 13.13 -0.07 4.42
N LEU A 45 11.85 -0.03 4.74
CA LEU A 45 10.79 -0.60 3.89
C LEU A 45 10.08 0.43 3.00
N MET A 46 10.09 1.72 3.37
CA MET A 46 9.47 2.78 2.55
C MET A 46 9.89 2.73 1.07
N PRO A 47 11.18 2.53 0.72
CA PRO A 47 11.59 2.48 -0.69
C PRO A 47 11.00 1.31 -1.49
N ALA A 48 10.58 0.23 -0.81
CA ALA A 48 9.90 -0.90 -1.46
C ALA A 48 8.44 -0.59 -1.88
N PHE A 49 7.93 0.57 -1.50
CA PHE A 49 6.63 1.08 -1.93
C PHE A 49 6.76 2.33 -2.83
N SER A 50 7.95 2.57 -3.37
CA SER A 50 8.23 3.62 -4.34
C SER A 50 7.57 3.31 -5.70
N PRO A 51 7.38 4.32 -6.58
CA PRO A 51 6.88 4.11 -7.93
C PRO A 51 7.68 3.10 -8.77
N SER A 52 9.00 3.01 -8.55
CA SER A 52 9.84 2.00 -9.20
C SER A 52 9.48 0.59 -8.73
N ALA A 53 9.37 0.40 -7.40
CA ALA A 53 8.99 -0.89 -6.84
C ALA A 53 7.57 -1.29 -7.27
N MET A 54 6.64 -0.32 -7.38
CA MET A 54 5.29 -0.57 -7.89
C MET A 54 5.30 -1.08 -9.34
N ARG A 55 6.21 -0.58 -10.16
CA ARG A 55 6.41 -1.09 -11.52
C ARG A 55 6.96 -2.51 -11.51
N ASP A 56 7.92 -2.78 -10.64
CA ASP A 56 8.56 -4.12 -10.55
C ASP A 56 7.58 -5.20 -10.08
N TYR A 57 6.61 -4.85 -9.21
CA TYR A 57 5.57 -5.79 -8.75
C TYR A 57 4.43 -6.00 -9.75
N PHE A 58 4.32 -5.19 -10.79
CA PHE A 58 3.15 -5.18 -11.66
C PHE A 58 2.93 -6.51 -12.38
N ASP A 59 3.96 -7.11 -12.92
CA ASP A 59 3.86 -8.39 -13.66
C ASP A 59 3.44 -9.54 -12.73
N ASP A 60 3.91 -9.55 -11.48
CA ASP A 60 3.47 -10.51 -10.47
C ASP A 60 1.98 -10.32 -10.11
N MET A 61 1.52 -9.06 -10.00
CA MET A 61 0.09 -8.76 -9.78
C MET A 61 -0.77 -9.25 -10.95
N VAL A 62 -0.31 -9.06 -12.18
CA VAL A 62 -0.99 -9.55 -13.40
C VAL A 62 -1.07 -11.06 -13.40
N ASP A 63 0.02 -11.77 -13.08
CA ASP A 63 0.04 -13.24 -13.03
C ASP A 63 -1.01 -13.79 -12.03
N ILE A 64 -1.09 -13.23 -10.82
CA ILE A 64 -2.07 -13.68 -9.84
C ILE A 64 -3.51 -13.33 -10.27
N ALA A 65 -3.72 -12.12 -10.82
CA ALA A 65 -5.02 -11.73 -11.35
C ALA A 65 -5.48 -12.69 -12.46
N ASP A 66 -4.60 -13.04 -13.41
CA ASP A 66 -4.90 -13.98 -14.50
C ASP A 66 -5.25 -15.38 -14.01
N GLN A 67 -4.66 -15.85 -12.91
CA GLN A 67 -5.03 -17.12 -12.30
C GLN A 67 -6.48 -17.11 -11.81
N MET A 68 -6.91 -16.04 -11.15
CA MET A 68 -8.30 -15.84 -10.72
C MET A 68 -9.25 -15.82 -11.93
N LEU A 69 -8.95 -14.96 -12.91
CA LEU A 69 -9.79 -14.77 -14.10
C LEU A 69 -9.91 -16.07 -14.90
N THR A 70 -8.83 -16.81 -15.04
CA THR A 70 -8.80 -18.11 -15.73
C THR A 70 -9.63 -19.15 -14.97
N LYS A 71 -9.58 -19.16 -13.63
CA LYS A 71 -10.44 -20.03 -12.82
C LYS A 71 -11.91 -19.70 -13.02
N TRP A 72 -12.29 -18.42 -12.99
CA TRP A 72 -13.67 -17.99 -13.22
C TRP A 72 -14.18 -18.38 -14.60
N GLU A 73 -13.35 -18.23 -15.64
CA GLU A 73 -13.68 -18.65 -17.01
C GLU A 73 -13.96 -20.14 -17.10
N ARG A 74 -13.12 -20.97 -16.45
CA ARG A 74 -13.27 -22.43 -16.43
C ARG A 74 -14.50 -22.91 -15.65
N LEU A 75 -14.87 -22.21 -14.58
CA LEU A 75 -16.05 -22.52 -13.79
C LEU A 75 -17.34 -22.20 -14.57
N GLY A 76 -17.28 -21.20 -15.45
CA GLY A 76 -18.41 -20.81 -16.30
C GLY A 76 -19.51 -20.04 -15.57
N PRO A 77 -20.53 -19.57 -16.31
CA PRO A 77 -21.52 -18.61 -15.81
C PRO A 77 -22.57 -19.21 -14.85
N GLU A 78 -22.65 -20.53 -14.74
CA GLU A 78 -23.62 -21.19 -13.87
C GLU A 78 -23.13 -21.35 -12.43
N VAL A 79 -21.81 -21.21 -12.20
CA VAL A 79 -21.22 -21.34 -10.87
C VAL A 79 -21.31 -20.03 -10.13
N SER A 80 -21.77 -20.10 -8.89
CA SER A 80 -21.78 -18.96 -7.97
C SER A 80 -20.41 -18.77 -7.34
N LEU A 81 -19.85 -17.57 -7.46
CA LEU A 81 -18.53 -17.20 -6.97
C LEU A 81 -18.68 -16.37 -5.69
N ASP A 82 -18.13 -16.80 -4.58
CA ASP A 82 -18.00 -15.97 -3.37
C ASP A 82 -16.94 -14.90 -3.62
N VAL A 83 -17.36 -13.63 -3.60
CA VAL A 83 -16.50 -12.48 -3.91
C VAL A 83 -15.41 -12.34 -2.86
N SER A 84 -15.79 -12.41 -1.58
CA SER A 84 -14.83 -12.21 -0.48
C SER A 84 -13.76 -13.30 -0.42
N ASP A 85 -14.13 -14.56 -0.69
CA ASP A 85 -13.18 -15.68 -0.78
C ASP A 85 -12.20 -15.48 -1.94
N ASN A 86 -12.72 -15.19 -3.14
CA ASN A 86 -11.87 -15.01 -4.32
C ASN A 86 -10.92 -13.83 -4.18
N MET A 87 -11.40 -12.68 -3.66
CA MET A 87 -10.54 -11.51 -3.44
C MET A 87 -9.52 -11.74 -2.33
N THR A 88 -9.85 -12.54 -1.30
CA THR A 88 -8.90 -12.91 -0.23
C THR A 88 -7.77 -13.79 -0.78
N ARG A 89 -8.09 -14.79 -1.62
CA ARG A 89 -7.09 -15.62 -2.30
C ARG A 89 -6.16 -14.79 -3.17
N LEU A 90 -6.74 -13.88 -3.96
CA LEU A 90 -5.97 -13.00 -4.85
C LEU A 90 -4.98 -12.15 -4.06
N THR A 91 -5.46 -11.38 -3.11
CA THR A 91 -4.62 -10.40 -2.41
C THR A 91 -3.59 -11.06 -1.50
N LEU A 92 -3.87 -12.26 -0.97
CA LEU A 92 -2.89 -13.04 -0.24
C LEU A 92 -1.76 -13.54 -1.15
N ASP A 93 -2.11 -14.15 -2.29
CA ASP A 93 -1.12 -14.65 -3.25
C ASP A 93 -0.28 -13.50 -3.81
N THR A 94 -0.91 -12.34 -4.07
CA THR A 94 -0.22 -11.14 -4.55
C THR A 94 0.81 -10.64 -3.55
N ILE A 95 0.43 -10.39 -2.29
CA ILE A 95 1.38 -9.87 -1.28
C ILE A 95 2.49 -10.88 -0.98
N ALA A 96 2.18 -12.17 -1.01
CA ALA A 96 3.18 -13.22 -0.80
C ALA A 96 4.19 -13.30 -1.96
N LEU A 97 3.72 -13.20 -3.20
CA LEU A 97 4.57 -13.23 -4.37
C LEU A 97 5.43 -11.97 -4.48
N CYS A 98 4.80 -10.80 -4.53
CA CYS A 98 5.49 -9.52 -4.67
C CYS A 98 6.44 -9.21 -3.49
N GLY A 99 5.99 -9.53 -2.26
CA GLY A 99 6.74 -9.20 -1.06
C GLY A 99 7.83 -10.20 -0.69
N PHE A 100 7.61 -11.49 -0.99
CA PHE A 100 8.42 -12.57 -0.41
C PHE A 100 8.82 -13.64 -1.43
N GLY A 101 8.45 -13.49 -2.70
CA GLY A 101 8.70 -14.50 -3.74
C GLY A 101 8.05 -15.86 -3.42
N TYR A 102 6.93 -15.86 -2.67
CA TYR A 102 6.25 -17.07 -2.24
C TYR A 102 4.87 -17.20 -2.87
N ARG A 103 4.54 -18.39 -3.39
CA ARG A 103 3.26 -18.68 -3.99
C ARG A 103 2.45 -19.63 -3.11
N PHE A 104 1.31 -19.15 -2.60
CA PHE A 104 0.35 -20.02 -1.91
C PHE A 104 -0.42 -20.90 -2.90
N ASN A 105 -0.49 -20.50 -4.17
CA ASN A 105 -1.22 -21.21 -5.24
C ASN A 105 -2.70 -21.40 -4.89
N SER A 106 -3.33 -20.39 -4.32
CA SER A 106 -4.68 -20.48 -3.77
C SER A 106 -5.76 -20.79 -4.82
N TYR A 107 -5.49 -20.54 -6.10
CA TYR A 107 -6.41 -20.85 -7.21
C TYR A 107 -6.29 -22.28 -7.74
N TYR A 108 -5.25 -23.00 -7.36
CA TYR A 108 -5.05 -24.42 -7.70
C TYR A 108 -5.61 -25.38 -6.65
N GLN A 109 -6.09 -24.84 -5.52
CA GLN A 109 -6.65 -25.59 -4.40
C GLN A 109 -8.11 -25.22 -4.17
N ASN A 110 -8.94 -26.19 -3.74
CA ASN A 110 -10.33 -25.93 -3.40
C ASN A 110 -10.44 -25.26 -2.02
N GLU A 111 -9.66 -25.75 -1.06
CA GLU A 111 -9.64 -25.22 0.30
C GLU A 111 -8.66 -24.05 0.41
N MET A 112 -8.87 -23.22 1.42
CA MET A 112 -7.95 -22.15 1.75
C MET A 112 -6.66 -22.72 2.32
N HIS A 113 -5.52 -22.07 2.04
CA HIS A 113 -4.23 -22.51 2.58
C HIS A 113 -4.25 -22.49 4.12
N PRO A 114 -3.70 -23.52 4.81
CA PRO A 114 -3.74 -23.61 6.28
C PRO A 114 -3.21 -22.38 7.01
N PHE A 115 -2.28 -21.66 6.42
CA PHE A 115 -1.78 -20.37 6.94
C PHE A 115 -2.92 -19.36 7.12
N VAL A 116 -3.82 -19.26 6.14
CA VAL A 116 -4.95 -18.32 6.18
C VAL A 116 -5.95 -18.73 7.26
N ASP A 117 -6.25 -20.02 7.35
CA ASP A 117 -7.18 -20.52 8.36
C ASP A 117 -6.65 -20.28 9.77
N SER A 118 -5.36 -20.55 10.01
CA SER A 118 -4.70 -20.27 11.30
C SER A 118 -4.71 -18.78 11.61
N MET A 119 -4.41 -17.93 10.63
CA MET A 119 -4.43 -16.48 10.79
C MET A 119 -5.85 -15.96 11.10
N VAL A 120 -6.86 -16.40 10.36
CA VAL A 120 -8.27 -15.99 10.59
C VAL A 120 -8.73 -16.44 11.98
N ARG A 121 -8.39 -17.67 12.42
CA ARG A 121 -8.71 -18.14 13.78
C ARG A 121 -8.00 -17.30 14.83
N ALA A 122 -6.70 -17.05 14.66
CA ALA A 122 -5.89 -16.25 15.58
C ALA A 122 -6.41 -14.81 15.69
N LEU A 123 -6.70 -14.13 14.57
CA LEU A 123 -7.27 -12.78 14.56
C LEU A 123 -8.63 -12.71 15.24
N ARG A 124 -9.50 -13.70 14.98
CA ARG A 124 -10.82 -13.80 15.63
C ARG A 124 -10.69 -14.00 17.14
N GLU A 125 -9.79 -14.86 17.58
CA GLU A 125 -9.56 -15.11 18.99
C GLU A 125 -8.89 -13.91 19.67
N ALA A 126 -7.93 -13.24 19.04
CA ALA A 126 -7.35 -11.99 19.53
C ALA A 126 -8.44 -10.93 19.79
N GLY A 127 -9.35 -10.72 18.81
CA GLY A 127 -10.48 -9.81 18.98
C GLY A 127 -11.46 -10.20 20.11
N ARG A 128 -11.64 -11.50 20.37
CA ARG A 128 -12.45 -11.98 21.50
C ARG A 128 -11.73 -11.79 22.83
N ARG A 129 -10.42 -12.02 22.90
CA ARG A 129 -9.60 -11.84 24.11
C ARG A 129 -9.62 -10.40 24.60
N SER A 130 -9.66 -9.41 23.71
CA SER A 130 -9.74 -7.99 24.08
C SER A 130 -11.04 -7.61 24.84
N ARG A 131 -12.08 -8.41 24.69
CA ARG A 131 -13.41 -8.18 25.30
C ARG A 131 -13.68 -9.05 26.52
N ARG A 132 -12.82 -10.05 26.82
CA ARG A 132 -12.95 -10.97 27.96
C ARG A 132 -12.15 -10.49 29.16
N LEU A 133 -12.61 -10.88 30.35
CA LEU A 133 -11.81 -10.72 31.54
C LEU A 133 -10.58 -11.66 31.50
N PRO A 134 -9.41 -11.26 32.02
CA PRO A 134 -8.19 -12.09 31.98
C PRO A 134 -8.37 -13.49 32.56
N ILE A 135 -9.19 -13.64 33.60
CA ILE A 135 -9.49 -14.94 34.21
C ILE A 135 -10.23 -15.89 33.28
N GLN A 136 -11.13 -15.36 32.45
CA GLN A 136 -11.86 -16.16 31.45
C GLN A 136 -10.91 -16.77 30.41
N ASN A 137 -9.92 -16.00 29.96
CA ASN A 137 -8.92 -16.50 29.03
C ASN A 137 -8.09 -17.63 29.63
N ARG A 138 -7.77 -17.59 30.94
CA ARG A 138 -7.05 -18.66 31.65
C ARG A 138 -7.87 -19.93 31.79
N LEU A 139 -9.18 -19.84 31.93
CA LEU A 139 -10.07 -21.00 32.06
C LEU A 139 -10.37 -21.69 30.72
N MET A 140 -10.21 -21.00 29.59
CA MET A 140 -10.48 -21.53 28.25
C MET A 140 -9.25 -22.26 27.68
N LEU A 141 -8.81 -23.33 28.33
CA LEU A 141 -7.55 -24.01 28.00
C LEU A 141 -7.46 -24.51 26.55
N SER A 142 -8.54 -25.08 26.00
CA SER A 142 -8.55 -25.58 24.62
C SER A 142 -8.44 -24.45 23.59
N THR A 143 -9.17 -23.36 23.82
CA THR A 143 -9.11 -22.17 22.96
C THR A 143 -7.73 -21.50 23.02
N THR A 144 -7.13 -21.45 24.21
CA THR A 144 -5.79 -20.89 24.40
C THR A 144 -4.73 -21.73 23.68
N ARG A 145 -4.76 -23.06 23.84
CA ARG A 145 -3.85 -23.96 23.11
C ARG A 145 -3.98 -23.84 21.59
N GLN A 146 -5.23 -23.76 21.09
CA GLN A 146 -5.44 -23.57 19.64
C GLN A 146 -4.87 -22.24 19.16
N TYR A 147 -5.09 -21.16 19.91
CA TYR A 147 -4.55 -19.84 19.59
C TYR A 147 -3.03 -19.82 19.56
N GLU A 148 -2.38 -20.41 20.56
CA GLU A 148 -0.92 -20.55 20.62
C GLU A 148 -0.38 -21.38 19.46
N SER A 149 -1.03 -22.51 19.14
CA SER A 149 -0.68 -23.35 18.00
C SER A 149 -0.84 -22.63 16.66
N ASP A 150 -1.91 -21.83 16.49
CA ASP A 150 -2.09 -21.03 15.28
C ASP A 150 -0.98 -19.99 15.13
N ILE A 151 -0.59 -19.28 16.18
CA ILE A 151 0.53 -18.32 16.18
C ILE A 151 1.85 -19.02 15.87
N GLU A 152 2.14 -20.14 16.52
CA GLU A 152 3.36 -20.92 16.29
C GLU A 152 3.45 -21.35 14.81
N TYR A 153 2.34 -21.81 14.25
CA TYR A 153 2.29 -22.17 12.83
C TYR A 153 2.58 -20.98 11.91
N LEU A 154 1.98 -19.80 12.16
CA LEU A 154 2.25 -18.59 11.38
C LEU A 154 3.74 -18.21 11.46
N HIS A 155 4.33 -18.26 12.63
CA HIS A 155 5.74 -17.98 12.85
C HIS A 155 6.65 -19.03 12.19
N SER A 156 6.27 -20.31 12.20
CA SER A 156 7.05 -21.37 11.55
C SER A 156 7.13 -21.20 10.03
N VAL A 157 6.00 -20.86 9.40
CA VAL A 157 5.95 -20.60 7.94
C VAL A 157 6.84 -19.41 7.58
N THR A 158 6.75 -18.32 8.33
CA THR A 158 7.57 -17.13 8.04
C THR A 158 9.07 -17.37 8.33
N ALA A 159 9.41 -18.13 9.37
CA ALA A 159 10.79 -18.53 9.63
C ALA A 159 11.36 -19.44 8.52
N GLU A 160 10.53 -20.31 7.93
CA GLU A 160 10.94 -21.13 6.80
C GLU A 160 11.22 -20.27 5.55
N LEU A 161 10.41 -19.23 5.28
CA LEU A 161 10.64 -18.29 4.20
C LEU A 161 11.98 -17.56 4.36
N ILE A 162 12.27 -17.05 5.56
CA ILE A 162 13.56 -16.42 5.88
C ILE A 162 14.72 -17.40 5.63
N LYS A 163 14.60 -18.63 6.15
CA LYS A 163 15.63 -19.67 6.00
C LYS A 163 15.86 -20.05 4.54
N LYS A 164 14.80 -20.18 3.74
CA LYS A 164 14.90 -20.48 2.30
C LYS A 164 15.60 -19.32 1.56
N ARG A 165 15.21 -18.06 1.84
CA ARG A 165 15.80 -16.88 1.20
C ARG A 165 17.29 -16.73 1.50
N ARG A 166 17.72 -16.99 2.73
CA ARG A 166 19.15 -16.94 3.12
C ARG A 166 20.05 -17.96 2.43
N LYS A 167 19.45 -19.02 1.85
CA LYS A 167 20.19 -20.06 1.12
C LYS A 167 20.37 -19.76 -0.36
N LEU A 168 19.68 -18.75 -0.90
CA LEU A 168 19.83 -18.36 -2.30
C LEU A 168 21.20 -17.71 -2.53
N ALA A 169 21.79 -18.00 -3.68
CA ALA A 169 22.97 -17.27 -4.15
C ALA A 169 22.59 -15.79 -4.37
N LYS A 170 23.58 -14.88 -4.27
CA LYS A 170 23.35 -13.44 -4.39
C LYS A 170 22.71 -13.06 -5.72
N GLU A 171 23.09 -13.75 -6.78
CA GLU A 171 22.61 -13.57 -8.16
C GLU A 171 21.17 -14.03 -8.35
N GLU A 172 20.69 -14.94 -7.50
CA GLU A 172 19.34 -15.51 -7.52
C GLU A 172 18.38 -14.79 -6.55
N THR A 173 18.90 -13.84 -5.77
CA THR A 173 18.12 -13.15 -4.73
C THR A 173 17.21 -12.09 -5.35
N PRO A 174 15.87 -12.20 -5.24
CA PRO A 174 14.94 -11.21 -5.77
C PRO A 174 15.09 -9.84 -5.09
N THR A 175 14.65 -8.79 -5.77
CA THR A 175 14.62 -7.42 -5.22
C THR A 175 13.24 -7.16 -4.62
N ASP A 176 12.87 -7.87 -3.55
CA ASP A 176 11.59 -7.77 -2.88
C ASP A 176 11.69 -7.29 -1.42
N LEU A 177 10.55 -7.21 -0.71
CA LEU A 177 10.49 -6.80 0.69
C LEU A 177 11.37 -7.67 1.59
N LEU A 178 11.34 -9.00 1.42
CA LEU A 178 12.10 -9.91 2.26
C LEU A 178 13.61 -9.72 2.07
N SER A 179 14.08 -9.62 0.83
CA SER A 179 15.50 -9.37 0.55
C SER A 179 15.97 -8.03 1.12
N ARG A 180 15.09 -7.02 1.07
CA ARG A 180 15.38 -5.71 1.66
C ARG A 180 15.48 -5.81 3.18
N MET A 181 14.57 -6.49 3.84
CA MET A 181 14.63 -6.72 5.30
C MET A 181 15.90 -7.44 5.73
N LEU A 182 16.34 -8.42 4.94
CA LEU A 182 17.52 -9.23 5.25
C LEU A 182 18.85 -8.51 5.03
N ASN A 183 18.91 -7.58 4.07
CA ASN A 183 20.18 -7.04 3.57
C ASN A 183 20.36 -5.53 3.77
N ALA A 184 19.26 -4.76 3.91
CA ALA A 184 19.37 -3.33 4.02
C ALA A 184 19.82 -2.88 5.42
N ARG A 185 20.56 -1.76 5.45
CA ARG A 185 20.96 -1.10 6.69
C ARG A 185 20.19 0.20 6.86
N ASP A 186 19.76 0.46 8.07
CA ASP A 186 19.07 1.69 8.42
C ASP A 186 19.98 2.91 8.16
N PRO A 187 19.55 3.87 7.35
CA PRO A 187 20.37 5.03 6.99
C PRO A 187 20.73 5.93 8.18
N LEU A 188 20.00 5.85 9.29
CA LEU A 188 20.27 6.66 10.49
C LEU A 188 21.20 5.96 11.48
N THR A 189 21.01 4.66 11.70
CA THR A 189 21.74 3.92 12.75
C THR A 189 22.82 2.98 12.20
N GLY A 190 22.78 2.65 10.89
CA GLY A 190 23.65 1.64 10.28
C GLY A 190 23.27 0.20 10.63
N GLU A 191 22.26 0.00 11.47
CA GLU A 191 21.82 -1.31 11.95
C GLU A 191 20.96 -2.03 10.91
N THR A 192 20.84 -3.35 11.07
CA THR A 192 19.93 -4.21 10.33
C THR A 192 18.72 -4.58 11.20
N LEU A 193 17.67 -5.15 10.60
CA LEU A 193 16.64 -5.84 11.36
C LEU A 193 17.12 -7.21 11.81
N ASP A 194 16.76 -7.62 13.02
CA ASP A 194 16.95 -8.98 13.48
C ASP A 194 15.90 -9.95 12.94
N ASP A 195 16.13 -11.26 13.04
CA ASP A 195 15.26 -12.29 12.48
C ASP A 195 13.87 -12.30 13.13
N ASP A 196 13.76 -11.95 14.41
CA ASP A 196 12.49 -11.87 15.10
C ASP A 196 11.66 -10.69 14.58
N ASN A 197 12.27 -9.53 14.39
CA ASN A 197 11.57 -8.40 13.78
C ASN A 197 11.22 -8.68 12.32
N ILE A 198 12.10 -9.28 11.51
CA ILE A 198 11.80 -9.67 10.12
C ILE A 198 10.60 -10.62 10.09
N ARG A 199 10.54 -11.62 10.97
CA ARG A 199 9.38 -12.53 11.12
C ARG A 199 8.11 -11.74 11.45
N ASN A 200 8.17 -10.81 12.39
CA ASN A 200 7.05 -9.95 12.77
C ASN A 200 6.57 -9.07 11.61
N GLN A 201 7.50 -8.56 10.78
CA GLN A 201 7.15 -7.81 9.57
C GLN A 201 6.45 -8.71 8.54
N LEU A 202 6.95 -9.94 8.30
CA LEU A 202 6.32 -10.87 7.36
C LEU A 202 4.87 -11.17 7.74
N VAL A 203 4.63 -11.49 9.02
CA VAL A 203 3.26 -11.71 9.54
C VAL A 203 2.43 -10.44 9.38
N THR A 204 3.00 -9.28 9.71
CA THR A 204 2.32 -7.98 9.56
C THR A 204 1.88 -7.72 8.12
N PHE A 205 2.77 -7.91 7.14
CA PHE A 205 2.44 -7.67 5.73
C PHE A 205 1.45 -8.69 5.18
N LEU A 206 1.58 -9.97 5.58
CA LEU A 206 0.62 -10.99 5.16
C LEU A 206 -0.78 -10.71 5.70
N ILE A 207 -0.93 -10.23 6.94
CA ILE A 207 -2.23 -9.84 7.50
C ILE A 207 -2.74 -8.55 6.84
N ALA A 208 -1.95 -7.48 6.89
CA ALA A 208 -2.38 -6.15 6.48
C ALA A 208 -2.63 -6.05 4.96
N GLY A 209 -1.79 -6.71 4.15
CA GLY A 209 -1.84 -6.61 2.69
C GLY A 209 -3.04 -7.30 2.07
N HIS A 210 -3.48 -8.44 2.62
CA HIS A 210 -4.59 -9.17 2.00
C HIS A 210 -5.97 -8.77 2.56
N GLU A 211 -6.11 -8.61 3.87
CA GLU A 211 -7.41 -8.38 4.52
C GLU A 211 -8.07 -7.08 4.07
N THR A 212 -7.33 -5.99 4.00
CA THR A 212 -7.87 -4.68 3.65
C THR A 212 -8.19 -4.55 2.16
N THR A 213 -7.28 -5.01 1.30
CA THR A 213 -7.44 -4.89 -0.16
C THR A 213 -8.53 -5.81 -0.69
N SER A 214 -8.65 -7.04 -0.15
CA SER A 214 -9.77 -7.92 -0.50
C SER A 214 -11.12 -7.36 -0.08
N GLY A 215 -11.19 -6.68 1.07
CA GLY A 215 -12.38 -5.95 1.50
C GLY A 215 -12.75 -4.81 0.55
N LEU A 216 -11.77 -4.00 0.12
CA LEU A 216 -11.96 -2.93 -0.86
C LEU A 216 -12.53 -3.47 -2.18
N LEU A 217 -11.92 -4.50 -2.76
CA LEU A 217 -12.38 -5.13 -4.00
C LEU A 217 -13.79 -5.73 -3.86
N SER A 218 -14.08 -6.33 -2.71
CA SER A 218 -15.40 -6.91 -2.43
C SER A 218 -16.49 -5.84 -2.33
N PHE A 219 -16.23 -4.73 -1.62
CA PHE A 219 -17.18 -3.61 -1.55
C PHE A 219 -17.30 -2.89 -2.89
N ALA A 220 -16.21 -2.71 -3.65
CA ALA A 220 -16.26 -2.11 -4.98
C ALA A 220 -17.15 -2.96 -5.92
N THR A 221 -16.99 -4.28 -5.90
CA THR A 221 -17.84 -5.20 -6.66
C THR A 221 -19.31 -5.07 -6.25
N TYR A 222 -19.61 -5.04 -4.94
CA TYR A 222 -20.96 -4.83 -4.43
C TYR A 222 -21.55 -3.50 -4.92
N LEU A 223 -20.83 -2.40 -4.77
CA LEU A 223 -21.30 -1.07 -5.16
C LEU A 223 -21.55 -0.95 -6.67
N LEU A 224 -20.69 -1.54 -7.49
CA LEU A 224 -20.89 -1.57 -8.94
C LEU A 224 -22.15 -2.34 -9.33
N LEU A 225 -22.43 -3.46 -8.67
CA LEU A 225 -23.66 -4.26 -8.90
C LEU A 225 -24.94 -3.50 -8.48
N GLN A 226 -24.85 -2.60 -7.51
CA GLN A 226 -25.97 -1.74 -7.08
C GLN A 226 -26.14 -0.47 -7.93
N ASN A 227 -25.14 -0.12 -8.77
CA ASN A 227 -25.11 1.11 -9.57
C ASN A 227 -24.75 0.79 -11.03
N PRO A 228 -25.71 0.29 -11.84
CA PRO A 228 -25.46 -0.18 -13.22
C PRO A 228 -24.94 0.92 -14.16
N ASP A 229 -25.30 2.17 -13.93
CA ASP A 229 -24.81 3.33 -14.67
C ASP A 229 -23.31 3.57 -14.42
N VAL A 230 -22.87 3.47 -13.17
CA VAL A 230 -21.45 3.54 -12.80
C VAL A 230 -20.69 2.34 -13.38
N MET A 231 -21.27 1.14 -13.32
CA MET A 231 -20.69 -0.07 -13.93
C MET A 231 -20.47 0.12 -15.43
N ALA A 232 -21.45 0.63 -16.14
CA ALA A 232 -21.35 0.86 -17.59
C ALA A 232 -20.25 1.89 -17.95
N ARG A 233 -20.15 2.98 -17.17
CA ARG A 233 -19.06 3.97 -17.33
C ARG A 233 -17.70 3.36 -17.06
N ALA A 234 -17.57 2.53 -16.02
CA ALA A 234 -16.33 1.82 -15.69
C ALA A 234 -15.91 0.88 -16.82
N GLN A 235 -16.85 0.10 -17.37
CA GLN A 235 -16.59 -0.78 -18.51
C GLN A 235 -16.17 0.00 -19.76
N ALA A 236 -16.81 1.13 -20.03
CA ALA A 236 -16.44 1.99 -21.17
C ALA A 236 -15.01 2.57 -21.03
N GLU A 237 -14.59 2.97 -19.81
CA GLU A 237 -13.20 3.37 -19.58
C GLU A 237 -12.24 2.22 -19.81
N VAL A 238 -12.53 1.05 -19.23
CA VAL A 238 -11.70 -0.15 -19.35
C VAL A 238 -11.54 -0.56 -20.82
N ASP A 239 -12.64 -0.60 -21.58
CA ASP A 239 -12.61 -0.94 -23.01
C ASP A 239 -11.76 0.05 -23.81
N ARG A 240 -11.84 1.34 -23.49
CA ARG A 240 -11.04 2.39 -24.13
C ARG A 240 -9.55 2.30 -23.79
N VAL A 241 -9.21 1.99 -22.51
CA VAL A 241 -7.82 2.03 -22.03
C VAL A 241 -7.10 0.72 -22.29
N LEU A 242 -7.72 -0.41 -22.01
CA LEU A 242 -7.11 -1.74 -22.15
C LEU A 242 -7.34 -2.33 -23.55
N GLY A 243 -8.47 -2.04 -24.17
CA GLY A 243 -8.90 -2.72 -25.40
C GLY A 243 -8.98 -4.23 -25.18
N ASP A 244 -8.57 -5.00 -26.18
CA ASP A 244 -8.54 -6.48 -26.14
C ASP A 244 -7.20 -7.03 -25.61
N GLY A 245 -6.25 -6.17 -25.25
CA GLY A 245 -4.91 -6.56 -24.83
C GLY A 245 -4.78 -6.79 -23.33
N PRO A 246 -3.65 -7.38 -22.87
CA PRO A 246 -3.36 -7.51 -21.46
C PRO A 246 -3.13 -6.12 -20.82
N ALA A 247 -3.46 -6.00 -19.55
CA ALA A 247 -3.13 -4.82 -18.78
C ALA A 247 -1.60 -4.60 -18.74
N ARG A 248 -1.17 -3.34 -18.82
CA ARG A 248 0.22 -2.90 -18.70
C ARG A 248 0.32 -1.86 -17.60
N TYR A 249 1.49 -1.70 -17.03
CA TYR A 249 1.73 -0.74 -15.95
C TYR A 249 1.27 0.68 -16.31
N GLU A 250 1.52 1.10 -17.56
CA GLU A 250 1.16 2.42 -18.05
C GLU A 250 -0.36 2.67 -18.13
N HIS A 251 -1.16 1.59 -18.15
CA HIS A 251 -2.63 1.70 -18.15
C HIS A 251 -3.17 2.12 -16.78
N ILE A 252 -2.47 1.80 -15.68
CA ILE A 252 -2.94 2.11 -14.32
C ILE A 252 -3.23 3.60 -14.15
N ALA A 253 -2.34 4.47 -14.62
CA ALA A 253 -2.53 5.93 -14.54
C ALA A 253 -3.64 6.46 -15.44
N GLN A 254 -4.10 5.68 -16.44
CA GLN A 254 -5.15 6.04 -17.37
C GLN A 254 -6.54 5.58 -16.95
N LEU A 255 -6.62 4.68 -15.96
CA LEU A 255 -7.86 4.14 -15.38
C LEU A 255 -8.37 5.06 -14.27
N VAL A 256 -8.64 6.31 -14.65
CA VAL A 256 -8.97 7.40 -13.71
C VAL A 256 -10.32 7.16 -13.03
N PHE A 257 -11.32 6.68 -13.78
CA PHE A 257 -12.64 6.43 -13.22
C PHE A 257 -12.65 5.20 -12.32
N ILE A 258 -11.84 4.18 -12.62
CA ILE A 258 -11.63 3.04 -11.73
C ILE A 258 -11.00 3.51 -10.38
N ASP A 259 -10.01 4.40 -10.40
CA ASP A 259 -9.44 4.97 -9.16
C ASP A 259 -10.50 5.77 -8.37
N GLN A 260 -11.36 6.54 -9.05
CA GLN A 260 -12.49 7.25 -8.41
C GLN A 260 -13.47 6.28 -7.73
N ILE A 261 -13.82 5.18 -8.39
CA ILE A 261 -14.66 4.12 -7.83
C ILE A 261 -14.05 3.54 -6.56
N LEU A 262 -12.75 3.23 -6.57
CA LEU A 262 -12.04 2.69 -5.41
C LEU A 262 -11.98 3.69 -4.24
N ARG A 263 -11.75 4.97 -4.53
CA ARG A 263 -11.75 6.03 -3.51
C ARG A 263 -13.13 6.24 -2.89
N GLU A 264 -14.17 6.27 -3.70
CA GLU A 264 -15.54 6.40 -3.21
C GLU A 264 -15.99 5.16 -2.44
N THR A 265 -15.54 3.97 -2.86
CA THR A 265 -15.73 2.74 -2.09
C THR A 265 -15.11 2.84 -0.70
N LEU A 266 -13.87 3.33 -0.60
CA LEU A 266 -13.18 3.55 0.69
C LEU A 266 -13.82 4.68 1.52
N ARG A 267 -14.50 5.63 0.89
CA ARG A 267 -15.29 6.63 1.62
C ARG A 267 -16.48 5.98 2.31
N LEU A 268 -17.28 5.21 1.57
CA LEU A 268 -18.47 4.57 2.11
C LEU A 268 -18.14 3.38 3.02
N TYR A 269 -17.17 2.56 2.62
CA TYR A 269 -16.79 1.34 3.32
C TYR A 269 -15.28 1.29 3.54
N PRO A 270 -14.72 2.14 4.44
CA PRO A 270 -13.31 2.05 4.81
C PRO A 270 -13.05 0.70 5.47
N THR A 271 -12.25 -0.13 4.84
CA THR A 271 -12.00 -1.52 5.28
C THR A 271 -11.32 -1.60 6.64
N ALA A 272 -10.46 -0.61 6.96
CA ALA A 272 -10.03 -0.33 8.33
C ALA A 272 -10.92 0.80 8.88
N PRO A 273 -11.93 0.51 9.72
CA PRO A 273 -12.98 1.48 10.03
C PRO A 273 -12.57 2.56 11.02
N ALA A 274 -11.42 2.41 11.68
CA ALA A 274 -10.96 3.39 12.67
C ALA A 274 -9.43 3.36 12.81
N PHE A 275 -8.90 4.44 13.34
CA PHE A 275 -7.56 4.47 13.92
C PHE A 275 -7.58 5.18 15.29
N THR A 276 -6.56 4.91 16.09
CA THR A 276 -6.47 5.41 17.46
C THR A 276 -5.25 6.31 17.64
N VAL A 277 -5.46 7.41 18.35
CA VAL A 277 -4.41 8.34 18.77
C VAL A 277 -4.52 8.66 20.26
N THR A 278 -3.44 9.12 20.83
CA THR A 278 -3.36 9.56 22.23
C THR A 278 -2.70 10.92 22.30
N PRO A 279 -3.15 11.84 23.17
CA PRO A 279 -2.44 13.08 23.38
C PRO A 279 -1.10 12.83 24.09
N LYS A 280 -0.06 13.53 23.67
CA LYS A 280 1.29 13.46 24.24
C LYS A 280 1.41 14.13 25.62
N VAL A 281 0.53 15.10 25.86
CA VAL A 281 0.40 15.84 27.11
C VAL A 281 -1.08 16.13 27.36
N ASP A 282 -1.42 16.50 28.59
CA ASP A 282 -2.77 16.97 28.90
C ASP A 282 -3.14 18.15 28.01
N THR A 283 -4.30 18.09 27.38
CA THR A 283 -4.70 19.06 26.35
C THR A 283 -6.22 19.24 26.30
N LEU A 284 -6.67 20.29 25.62
CA LEU A 284 -8.09 20.48 25.29
C LEU A 284 -8.32 20.18 23.82
N LEU A 285 -9.22 19.27 23.52
CA LEU A 285 -9.70 19.05 22.17
C LEU A 285 -10.77 20.10 21.83
N HIS A 286 -10.57 20.79 20.72
CA HIS A 286 -11.45 21.86 20.26
C HIS A 286 -11.64 23.01 21.29
N GLY A 287 -10.62 23.22 22.16
CA GLY A 287 -10.67 24.19 23.24
C GLY A 287 -11.69 23.90 24.35
N ARG A 288 -12.38 22.74 24.30
CA ARG A 288 -13.53 22.42 25.15
C ARG A 288 -13.41 21.12 25.91
N TYR A 289 -12.93 20.06 25.26
CA TYR A 289 -12.95 18.72 25.84
C TYR A 289 -11.58 18.37 26.42
N PRO A 290 -11.48 18.21 27.77
CA PRO A 290 -10.22 17.88 28.40
C PRO A 290 -9.82 16.44 28.06
N LEU A 291 -8.58 16.25 27.65
CA LEU A 291 -7.93 14.97 27.41
C LEU A 291 -6.67 14.90 28.27
N ARG A 292 -6.48 13.82 28.98
CA ARG A 292 -5.25 13.54 29.74
C ARG A 292 -4.24 12.84 28.84
N LYS A 293 -2.97 13.00 29.12
CA LYS A 293 -1.90 12.22 28.49
C LYS A 293 -2.23 10.73 28.58
N GLY A 294 -2.26 10.05 27.44
CA GLY A 294 -2.53 8.61 27.34
C GLY A 294 -4.00 8.24 27.21
N ASP A 295 -4.95 9.19 27.22
CA ASP A 295 -6.34 8.93 26.84
C ASP A 295 -6.42 8.43 25.39
N ILE A 296 -7.33 7.51 25.11
CA ILE A 296 -7.49 6.95 23.78
C ILE A 296 -8.57 7.72 23.04
N CYS A 297 -8.19 8.34 21.93
CA CYS A 297 -9.10 8.94 20.96
C CYS A 297 -9.28 8.02 19.76
N ILE A 298 -10.51 7.63 19.46
CA ILE A 298 -10.84 6.79 18.31
C ILE A 298 -11.42 7.67 17.22
N VAL A 299 -10.79 7.69 16.05
CA VAL A 299 -11.31 8.34 14.85
C VAL A 299 -12.11 7.31 14.06
N LEU A 300 -13.43 7.48 14.04
CA LEU A 300 -14.36 6.60 13.31
C LEU A 300 -14.48 7.06 11.86
N LEU A 301 -13.85 6.35 10.94
CA LEU A 301 -13.81 6.71 9.53
C LEU A 301 -15.19 6.63 8.84
N PRO A 302 -16.07 5.64 9.12
CA PRO A 302 -17.40 5.64 8.52
C PRO A 302 -18.22 6.88 8.86
N SER A 303 -18.09 7.43 10.06
CA SER A 303 -18.77 8.66 10.46
C SER A 303 -18.11 9.89 9.84
N LEU A 304 -16.76 9.98 9.89
CA LEU A 304 -16.01 11.07 9.28
C LEU A 304 -16.28 11.20 7.78
N HIS A 305 -16.29 10.07 7.07
CA HIS A 305 -16.48 10.02 5.62
C HIS A 305 -17.95 10.22 5.20
N ARG A 306 -18.88 10.38 6.15
CA ARG A 306 -20.29 10.65 5.93
C ARG A 306 -20.77 11.94 6.57
N ASP A 307 -19.85 12.77 7.05
CA ASP A 307 -20.19 14.07 7.61
C ASP A 307 -20.94 14.94 6.58
N PRO A 308 -22.21 15.29 6.80
CA PRO A 308 -23.02 16.02 5.84
C PRO A 308 -22.55 17.47 5.62
N GLU A 309 -21.78 18.03 6.53
CA GLU A 309 -21.15 19.35 6.35
C GLU A 309 -20.10 19.32 5.24
N VAL A 310 -19.46 18.17 5.03
CA VAL A 310 -18.44 17.97 4.00
C VAL A 310 -19.02 17.24 2.77
N TRP A 311 -19.76 16.16 3.00
CA TRP A 311 -20.20 15.24 1.95
C TRP A 311 -21.68 15.44 1.66
N LYS A 312 -22.01 16.10 0.54
CA LYS A 312 -23.40 16.24 0.09
C LYS A 312 -23.94 14.85 -0.27
N GLN A 313 -25.15 14.54 0.17
CA GLN A 313 -25.77 13.20 -0.01
C GLN A 313 -24.79 12.09 0.40
N PRO A 314 -24.38 12.01 1.68
CA PRO A 314 -23.25 11.22 2.14
C PRO A 314 -23.41 9.71 1.89
N GLU A 315 -24.63 9.20 1.80
CA GLU A 315 -24.90 7.77 1.56
C GLU A 315 -24.90 7.39 0.06
N ARG A 316 -24.93 8.38 -0.85
CA ARG A 316 -24.91 8.11 -2.28
C ARG A 316 -23.52 7.70 -2.71
N PHE A 317 -23.44 6.61 -3.47
CA PHE A 317 -22.23 6.20 -4.18
C PHE A 317 -22.03 7.08 -5.41
N ASP A 318 -21.05 7.94 -5.37
CA ASP A 318 -20.80 8.96 -6.39
C ASP A 318 -19.28 9.13 -6.64
N PRO A 319 -18.70 8.32 -7.56
CA PRO A 319 -17.28 8.39 -7.87
C PRO A 319 -16.80 9.75 -8.35
N ASP A 320 -17.68 10.57 -8.93
CA ASP A 320 -17.32 11.90 -9.45
C ASP A 320 -16.88 12.88 -8.35
N ARG A 321 -17.10 12.56 -7.07
CA ARG A 321 -16.51 13.29 -5.94
C ARG A 321 -14.98 13.31 -5.97
N PHE A 322 -14.38 12.28 -6.55
CA PHE A 322 -12.94 12.11 -6.68
C PHE A 322 -12.42 12.39 -8.10
N ALA A 323 -13.23 13.06 -8.93
CA ALA A 323 -12.78 13.55 -10.23
C ALA A 323 -11.61 14.55 -10.08
N PRO A 324 -10.69 14.65 -11.05
CA PRO A 324 -9.50 15.51 -10.96
C PRO A 324 -9.80 16.97 -10.62
N ASP A 325 -10.94 17.50 -11.07
CA ASP A 325 -11.40 18.87 -10.79
C ASP A 325 -12.17 19.01 -9.46
N ALA A 326 -12.55 17.91 -8.83
CA ALA A 326 -13.33 17.85 -7.60
C ALA A 326 -12.50 17.47 -6.36
N ILE A 327 -11.48 16.64 -6.53
CA ILE A 327 -10.69 16.08 -5.43
C ILE A 327 -10.01 17.15 -4.57
N ASP A 328 -9.52 18.22 -5.18
CA ASP A 328 -8.86 19.33 -4.48
C ASP A 328 -9.82 20.17 -3.64
N LYS A 329 -11.13 20.04 -3.85
CA LYS A 329 -12.18 20.71 -3.08
C LYS A 329 -12.54 19.95 -1.80
N ILE A 330 -12.09 18.70 -1.67
CA ILE A 330 -12.30 17.90 -0.46
C ILE A 330 -11.42 18.48 0.66
N PRO A 331 -12.01 18.89 1.80
CA PRO A 331 -11.24 19.45 2.90
C PRO A 331 -10.15 18.46 3.37
N ALA A 332 -8.98 19.01 3.69
CA ALA A 332 -7.89 18.22 4.25
C ALA A 332 -8.37 17.42 5.48
N LYS A 333 -8.00 16.15 5.54
CA LYS A 333 -8.39 15.20 6.60
C LYS A 333 -9.87 14.78 6.60
N ALA A 334 -10.66 15.16 5.59
CA ALA A 334 -12.03 14.66 5.45
C ALA A 334 -12.12 13.24 4.84
N TRP A 335 -11.05 12.80 4.17
CA TRP A 335 -10.93 11.44 3.59
C TRP A 335 -9.59 10.83 4.00
N MET A 336 -9.62 9.83 4.88
CA MET A 336 -8.43 9.25 5.51
C MET A 336 -8.48 7.71 5.62
N PRO A 337 -8.85 6.96 4.59
CA PRO A 337 -8.96 5.50 4.71
C PRO A 337 -7.60 4.81 4.93
N PHE A 338 -6.51 5.50 4.68
CA PHE A 338 -5.14 5.03 4.89
C PHE A 338 -4.48 5.62 6.13
N GLY A 339 -5.26 6.23 7.03
CA GLY A 339 -4.74 6.86 8.25
C GLY A 339 -4.10 8.22 8.02
N ASN A 340 -3.24 8.63 8.94
CA ASN A 340 -2.62 9.96 8.95
C ASN A 340 -1.17 9.93 9.44
N GLY A 341 -0.38 10.91 8.98
CA GLY A 341 0.96 11.20 9.47
C GLY A 341 1.99 10.11 9.19
N GLN A 342 3.00 10.05 10.03
CA GLN A 342 4.11 9.09 9.88
C GLN A 342 3.66 7.61 9.96
N ARG A 343 2.55 7.37 10.66
CA ARG A 343 1.95 6.03 10.82
C ARG A 343 0.86 5.74 9.79
N SER A 344 0.72 6.55 8.75
CA SER A 344 -0.16 6.25 7.62
C SER A 344 0.23 4.96 6.93
N CYS A 345 -0.69 4.38 6.17
CA CYS A 345 -0.48 3.10 5.49
C CYS A 345 0.71 3.16 4.52
N ILE A 346 1.74 2.36 4.76
CA ILE A 346 2.91 2.24 3.89
C ILE A 346 2.55 1.61 2.54
N GLY A 347 1.58 0.67 2.53
CA GLY A 347 1.13 -0.07 1.36
C GLY A 347 0.04 0.61 0.52
N ARG A 348 -0.25 1.92 0.74
CA ARG A 348 -1.30 2.63 0.01
C ARG A 348 -1.18 2.50 -1.52
N ALA A 349 0.02 2.74 -2.06
CA ALA A 349 0.27 2.65 -3.49
C ALA A 349 0.08 1.22 -4.02
N PHE A 350 0.56 0.23 -3.27
CA PHE A 350 0.43 -1.19 -3.60
C PHE A 350 -1.06 -1.60 -3.66
N SER A 351 -1.83 -1.29 -2.61
CA SER A 351 -3.25 -1.62 -2.54
C SER A 351 -4.07 -0.98 -3.65
N LEU A 352 -3.82 0.30 -3.97
CA LEU A 352 -4.55 0.99 -5.03
C LEU A 352 -4.16 0.46 -6.42
N GLN A 353 -2.87 0.19 -6.68
CA GLN A 353 -2.43 -0.40 -7.93
C GLN A 353 -3.03 -1.79 -8.15
N GLU A 354 -2.95 -2.67 -7.16
CA GLU A 354 -3.54 -4.01 -7.20
C GLU A 354 -5.04 -3.93 -7.43
N SER A 355 -5.75 -3.09 -6.66
CA SER A 355 -7.21 -2.96 -6.78
C SER A 355 -7.63 -2.39 -8.14
N THR A 356 -6.90 -1.42 -8.68
CA THR A 356 -7.16 -0.85 -10.00
C THR A 356 -6.97 -1.90 -11.09
N LEU A 357 -5.85 -2.63 -11.05
CA LEU A 357 -5.56 -3.71 -12.00
C LEU A 357 -6.66 -4.78 -11.97
N VAL A 358 -6.97 -5.28 -10.78
CA VAL A 358 -7.92 -6.40 -10.62
C VAL A 358 -9.33 -6.01 -11.04
N LEU A 359 -9.81 -4.85 -10.57
CA LEU A 359 -11.15 -4.39 -10.92
C LEU A 359 -11.29 -4.15 -12.43
N ALA A 360 -10.30 -3.51 -13.04
CA ALA A 360 -10.28 -3.28 -14.48
C ALA A 360 -10.22 -4.61 -15.27
N SER A 361 -9.41 -5.57 -14.84
CA SER A 361 -9.28 -6.87 -15.51
C SER A 361 -10.57 -7.71 -15.40
N VAL A 362 -11.25 -7.65 -14.26
CA VAL A 362 -12.58 -8.28 -14.10
C VAL A 362 -13.60 -7.65 -15.06
N LEU A 363 -13.67 -6.32 -15.10
CA LEU A 363 -14.62 -5.60 -15.95
C LEU A 363 -14.30 -5.72 -17.46
N GLN A 364 -13.02 -5.86 -17.82
CA GLN A 364 -12.60 -6.15 -19.18
C GLN A 364 -13.08 -7.52 -19.64
N ARG A 365 -12.89 -8.55 -18.79
CA ARG A 365 -13.04 -9.95 -19.18
C ARG A 365 -14.45 -10.49 -18.98
N PHE A 366 -15.18 -9.95 -17.98
CA PHE A 366 -16.47 -10.53 -17.58
C PHE A 366 -17.61 -9.51 -17.54
N GLU A 367 -18.77 -10.00 -17.90
CA GLU A 367 -20.06 -9.49 -17.45
C GLU A 367 -20.37 -10.18 -16.12
N ILE A 368 -20.59 -9.41 -15.06
CA ILE A 368 -20.87 -9.92 -13.72
C ILE A 368 -22.26 -9.50 -13.27
N TRP A 369 -22.95 -10.38 -12.57
CA TRP A 369 -24.28 -10.10 -12.00
C TRP A 369 -24.53 -10.88 -10.73
N GLN A 370 -25.50 -10.44 -9.95
CA GLN A 370 -25.99 -11.17 -8.79
C GLN A 370 -27.05 -12.19 -9.21
N PRO A 371 -26.92 -13.48 -8.79
CA PRO A 371 -27.91 -14.49 -9.13
C PRO A 371 -29.24 -14.35 -8.36
N SER A 372 -29.23 -13.61 -7.24
CA SER A 372 -30.39 -13.35 -6.37
C SER A 372 -30.23 -12.00 -5.68
N SER A 373 -31.34 -11.45 -5.14
CA SER A 373 -31.27 -10.22 -4.34
C SER A 373 -30.40 -10.44 -3.10
N TYR A 374 -29.36 -9.63 -2.95
CA TYR A 374 -28.46 -9.65 -1.79
C TYR A 374 -28.62 -8.36 -0.99
N GLN A 375 -28.89 -8.51 0.30
CA GLN A 375 -28.84 -7.41 1.25
C GLN A 375 -27.46 -7.41 1.91
N LEU A 376 -26.80 -6.27 1.89
CA LEU A 376 -25.45 -6.14 2.44
C LEU A 376 -25.44 -6.52 3.92
N LYS A 377 -24.66 -7.54 4.23
CA LYS A 377 -24.25 -7.90 5.58
C LYS A 377 -22.75 -7.62 5.69
N ILE A 378 -22.35 -6.93 6.74
CA ILE A 378 -20.94 -6.61 6.98
C ILE A 378 -20.40 -7.57 8.02
N LYS A 379 -19.39 -8.34 7.62
CA LYS A 379 -18.57 -9.12 8.54
C LYS A 379 -17.50 -8.23 9.12
N GLU A 380 -17.46 -8.16 10.43
CA GLU A 380 -16.44 -7.46 11.20
C GLU A 380 -15.45 -8.46 11.77
N SER A 381 -14.20 -8.35 11.37
CA SER A 381 -13.07 -9.04 11.99
C SER A 381 -12.06 -8.00 12.45
N LEU A 382 -10.85 -8.00 11.92
CA LEU A 382 -9.92 -6.88 11.99
C LEU A 382 -10.33 -5.77 11.00
N THR A 383 -10.95 -6.17 9.91
CA THR A 383 -11.41 -5.31 8.81
C THR A 383 -12.89 -5.56 8.53
N LEU A 384 -13.46 -4.71 7.69
CA LEU A 384 -14.83 -4.86 7.19
C LEU A 384 -14.83 -5.54 5.82
N LYS A 385 -15.74 -6.51 5.63
CA LYS A 385 -15.99 -7.17 4.33
C LYS A 385 -17.49 -7.46 4.15
N PRO A 386 -18.02 -7.51 2.91
CA PRO A 386 -19.36 -8.08 2.67
C PRO A 386 -19.37 -9.57 3.04
N GLU A 387 -20.37 -10.01 3.78
CA GLU A 387 -20.57 -11.42 4.15
C GLU A 387 -21.54 -12.10 3.19
N GLY A 388 -21.10 -13.18 2.54
CA GLY A 388 -21.95 -13.99 1.66
C GLY A 388 -22.33 -13.30 0.35
N LEU A 389 -21.56 -12.30 -0.10
CA LEU A 389 -21.75 -11.71 -1.42
C LEU A 389 -21.29 -12.70 -2.49
N THR A 390 -22.25 -13.16 -3.30
CA THR A 390 -21.97 -14.04 -4.43
C THR A 390 -22.34 -13.38 -5.76
N ILE A 391 -21.58 -13.72 -6.79
CA ILE A 391 -21.81 -13.28 -8.17
C ILE A 391 -21.76 -14.46 -9.12
N ARG A 392 -22.27 -14.25 -10.33
CA ARG A 392 -21.97 -15.06 -11.51
C ARG A 392 -21.20 -14.21 -12.51
N ALA A 393 -20.36 -14.86 -13.30
CA ALA A 393 -19.49 -14.21 -14.28
C ALA A 393 -19.57 -14.92 -15.63
N ARG A 394 -19.78 -14.15 -16.70
CA ARG A 394 -19.77 -14.64 -18.09
C ARG A 394 -18.72 -13.88 -18.88
N VAL A 395 -17.92 -14.59 -19.65
CA VAL A 395 -16.93 -13.98 -20.53
C VAL A 395 -17.62 -13.06 -21.54
N ARG A 396 -17.15 -11.82 -21.65
CA ARG A 396 -17.68 -10.83 -22.62
C ARG A 396 -17.32 -11.24 -24.05
N LYS A 397 -18.26 -11.07 -24.97
CA LYS A 397 -18.13 -11.59 -26.36
C LYS A 397 -17.07 -10.89 -27.21
N HIS A 398 -16.59 -9.71 -26.80
CA HIS A 398 -15.68 -8.86 -27.57
C HIS A 398 -14.22 -8.90 -27.09
N VAL A 399 -13.90 -9.74 -26.12
CA VAL A 399 -12.53 -9.87 -25.62
C VAL A 399 -11.85 -11.00 -26.38
N ALA A 400 -11.00 -10.67 -27.33
CA ALA A 400 -10.05 -11.62 -27.92
C ALA A 400 -9.16 -12.13 -26.79
N ARG A 401 -9.07 -13.47 -26.62
CA ARG A 401 -8.18 -14.06 -25.62
C ARG A 401 -6.75 -13.58 -25.86
N PRO A 402 -6.12 -12.87 -24.92
CA PRO A 402 -4.68 -12.86 -24.90
C PRO A 402 -4.28 -14.29 -24.53
N LEU A 403 -3.75 -15.04 -25.48
CA LEU A 403 -2.94 -16.19 -25.14
C LEU A 403 -1.88 -15.68 -24.18
N ALA A 404 -1.92 -16.15 -22.92
CA ALA A 404 -0.86 -15.92 -21.97
C ALA A 404 0.46 -16.38 -22.61
N SER A 405 1.10 -15.50 -23.33
CA SER A 405 2.50 -15.65 -23.65
C SER A 405 3.20 -15.46 -22.32
N ARG A 406 3.57 -16.59 -21.66
CA ARG A 406 4.65 -16.58 -20.69
C ARG A 406 5.67 -15.55 -21.20
N PRO A 407 6.06 -14.56 -20.43
CA PRO A 407 7.28 -13.85 -20.73
C PRO A 407 8.38 -14.91 -20.63
N VAL A 408 8.74 -15.49 -21.76
CA VAL A 408 10.10 -15.98 -21.92
C VAL A 408 10.93 -14.75 -21.57
N SER A 409 11.75 -14.86 -20.55
CA SER A 409 12.79 -13.90 -20.24
C SER A 409 13.49 -13.55 -21.55
N ARG A 410 12.97 -12.53 -22.24
CA ARG A 410 13.66 -11.95 -23.38
C ARG A 410 14.88 -11.26 -22.79
N PRO A 411 16.05 -11.53 -23.35
CA PRO A 411 17.18 -10.65 -23.14
C PRO A 411 16.66 -9.25 -23.46
N VAL A 412 16.89 -8.32 -22.58
CA VAL A 412 16.62 -6.90 -22.76
C VAL A 412 17.19 -6.53 -24.13
N GLN A 413 16.32 -6.45 -25.14
CA GLN A 413 16.64 -5.71 -26.35
C GLN A 413 16.67 -4.25 -25.88
N THR A 414 17.85 -3.78 -25.63
CA THR A 414 18.16 -2.36 -25.62
C THR A 414 17.51 -1.77 -26.87
N SER A 415 16.39 -1.05 -26.69
CA SER A 415 15.92 -0.13 -27.68
C SER A 415 17.14 0.72 -28.06
N SER A 416 17.43 0.80 -29.36
CA SER A 416 18.49 1.59 -29.95
C SER A 416 18.63 2.89 -29.18
N SER A 417 19.73 3.00 -28.43
CA SER A 417 20.17 4.24 -27.82
C SER A 417 20.27 5.27 -28.95
N PRO A 418 19.75 6.48 -28.79
CA PRO A 418 20.13 7.55 -29.68
C PRO A 418 21.64 7.62 -29.67
N GLU A 419 22.24 7.82 -30.84
CA GLU A 419 23.70 8.05 -30.95
C GLU A 419 24.13 9.02 -29.86
N PRO A 420 25.22 8.73 -29.13
CA PRO A 420 25.66 9.58 -28.05
C PRO A 420 25.96 10.98 -28.62
N ALA A 421 25.19 11.96 -28.17
CA ALA A 421 25.51 13.35 -28.41
C ALA A 421 26.93 13.59 -27.93
N SER A 422 27.74 14.33 -28.68
CA SER A 422 29.13 14.65 -28.31
C SER A 422 29.17 15.17 -26.88
N ALA A 423 29.95 14.49 -26.02
CA ALA A 423 30.04 14.82 -24.61
C ALA A 423 30.56 16.25 -24.44
N HIS A 424 29.70 17.17 -24.04
CA HIS A 424 30.11 18.56 -23.75
C HIS A 424 30.60 18.72 -22.29
N GLY A 425 30.45 17.68 -21.46
CA GLY A 425 31.04 17.57 -20.12
C GLY A 425 30.54 18.56 -19.07
N VAL A 426 29.45 19.30 -19.34
CA VAL A 426 28.91 20.25 -18.37
C VAL A 426 28.42 19.50 -17.11
N PRO A 427 28.89 19.88 -15.90
CA PRO A 427 28.43 19.23 -14.67
C PRO A 427 26.95 19.47 -14.41
N LEU A 428 26.20 18.39 -14.13
CA LEU A 428 24.81 18.42 -13.72
C LEU A 428 24.66 17.68 -12.40
N LEU A 429 24.48 18.41 -11.31
CA LEU A 429 24.26 17.87 -9.98
C LEU A 429 22.76 17.75 -9.70
N LEU A 430 22.31 16.52 -9.44
CA LEU A 430 20.93 16.23 -9.09
C LEU A 430 20.85 15.94 -7.59
N LEU A 431 20.19 16.81 -6.85
CA LEU A 431 19.96 16.67 -5.42
C LEU A 431 18.54 16.22 -5.17
N TYR A 432 18.35 15.20 -4.34
CA TYR A 432 17.02 14.73 -4.02
C TYR A 432 16.68 14.79 -2.53
N GLY A 433 15.39 15.08 -2.24
CA GLY A 433 14.77 14.95 -0.94
C GLY A 433 13.60 13.98 -1.03
N SER A 434 13.70 12.82 -0.35
CA SER A 434 12.69 11.78 -0.49
C SER A 434 12.68 10.84 0.72
N ASN A 435 11.49 10.56 1.26
CA ASN A 435 11.30 9.49 2.25
C ASN A 435 10.86 8.17 1.60
N SER A 436 10.14 8.26 0.47
CA SER A 436 9.62 7.08 -0.25
C SER A 436 10.51 6.60 -1.40
N GLY A 437 11.61 7.32 -1.69
CA GLY A 437 12.49 7.03 -2.83
C GLY A 437 11.98 7.57 -4.18
N ALA A 438 10.78 8.15 -4.25
CA ALA A 438 10.21 8.63 -5.51
C ALA A 438 11.06 9.75 -6.14
N SER A 439 11.44 10.77 -5.36
CA SER A 439 12.28 11.87 -5.85
C SER A 439 13.70 11.40 -6.19
N GLU A 440 14.24 10.40 -5.49
CA GLU A 440 15.51 9.77 -5.83
C GLU A 440 15.43 9.05 -7.18
N ALA A 441 14.42 8.20 -7.38
CA ALA A 441 14.23 7.46 -8.63
C ALA A 441 14.10 8.43 -9.83
N PHE A 442 13.37 9.53 -9.63
CA PHE A 442 13.21 10.55 -10.66
C PHE A 442 14.51 11.30 -10.96
N ALA A 443 15.28 11.67 -9.91
CA ALA A 443 16.59 12.27 -10.07
C ALA A 443 17.57 11.35 -10.83
N ARG A 444 17.57 10.04 -10.52
CA ARG A 444 18.40 9.05 -11.24
C ARG A 444 18.00 8.91 -12.70
N ARG A 445 16.71 8.98 -13.02
CA ARG A 445 16.22 8.95 -14.41
C ARG A 445 16.70 10.19 -15.18
N ILE A 446 16.57 11.38 -14.59
CA ILE A 446 17.09 12.63 -15.21
C ILE A 446 18.61 12.55 -15.38
N ALA A 447 19.33 11.95 -14.44
CA ALA A 447 20.78 11.76 -14.58
C ALA A 447 21.13 10.86 -15.76
N SER A 448 20.40 9.77 -15.96
CA SER A 448 20.55 8.89 -17.12
C SER A 448 20.30 9.65 -18.44
N ASP A 449 19.21 10.41 -18.51
CA ASP A 449 18.88 11.23 -19.68
C ASP A 449 19.91 12.34 -19.90
N GLY A 450 20.45 12.92 -18.83
CA GLY A 450 21.51 13.91 -18.87
C GLY A 450 22.81 13.33 -19.43
N ASN A 451 23.24 12.16 -18.96
CA ASN A 451 24.42 11.46 -19.49
C ASN A 451 24.26 11.15 -20.98
N ALA A 452 23.08 10.69 -21.40
CA ALA A 452 22.81 10.44 -22.83
C ALA A 452 22.88 11.70 -23.70
N ARG A 453 22.73 12.88 -23.08
CA ARG A 453 22.83 14.20 -23.74
C ARG A 453 24.19 14.87 -23.56
N GLY A 454 25.19 14.18 -23.00
CA GLY A 454 26.56 14.66 -22.89
C GLY A 454 26.88 15.44 -21.61
N TYR A 455 25.99 15.51 -20.61
CA TYR A 455 26.29 16.07 -19.29
C TYR A 455 27.08 15.09 -18.44
N THR A 456 27.90 15.62 -17.51
CA THR A 456 28.52 14.81 -16.44
C THR A 456 27.63 14.87 -15.21
N THR A 457 26.88 13.80 -14.94
CA THR A 457 25.84 13.80 -13.90
C THR A 457 26.35 13.23 -12.57
N LYS A 458 25.84 13.80 -11.46
CA LYS A 458 26.01 13.26 -10.11
C LYS A 458 24.67 13.36 -9.37
N VAL A 459 24.27 12.28 -8.68
CA VAL A 459 23.05 12.22 -7.87
C VAL A 459 23.41 12.06 -6.41
N ALA A 460 22.82 12.87 -5.52
CA ALA A 460 23.08 12.81 -4.08
C ALA A 460 21.87 13.31 -3.26
N PRO A 461 21.74 12.92 -1.97
CA PRO A 461 20.77 13.51 -1.05
C PRO A 461 21.04 15.01 -0.83
N LEU A 462 19.98 15.78 -0.59
CA LEU A 462 20.07 17.22 -0.31
C LEU A 462 20.99 17.52 0.89
N ASP A 463 20.89 16.74 1.96
CA ASP A 463 21.64 16.95 3.20
C ASP A 463 23.16 16.88 3.01
N ASP A 464 23.64 16.12 2.03
CA ASP A 464 25.08 16.01 1.71
C ASP A 464 25.67 17.31 1.14
N TYR A 465 24.79 18.21 0.67
CA TYR A 465 25.17 19.47 0.02
C TYR A 465 24.77 20.72 0.82
N ALA A 466 24.38 20.59 2.07
CA ALA A 466 24.21 21.71 2.96
C ALA A 466 25.54 22.48 3.12
N GLY A 467 25.59 23.73 2.66
CA GLY A 467 26.80 24.56 2.65
C GLY A 467 27.82 24.26 1.54
N LYS A 468 27.53 23.37 0.58
CA LYS A 468 28.49 22.88 -0.42
C LYS A 468 27.97 22.96 -1.86
N LEU A 469 27.00 23.83 -2.15
CA LEU A 469 26.48 23.96 -3.52
C LEU A 469 27.56 24.46 -4.49
N PRO A 470 27.75 23.79 -5.64
CA PRO A 470 28.73 24.20 -6.64
C PRO A 470 28.28 25.48 -7.36
N LYS A 471 29.23 26.31 -7.73
CA LYS A 471 28.99 27.49 -8.58
C LYS A 471 29.19 27.21 -10.06
N GLU A 472 29.84 26.08 -10.38
CA GLU A 472 30.00 25.59 -11.75
C GLU A 472 28.96 24.52 -12.09
N GLY A 473 28.52 24.52 -13.34
CA GLY A 473 27.49 23.60 -13.82
C GLY A 473 26.06 24.02 -13.44
N VAL A 474 25.18 23.03 -13.33
CA VAL A 474 23.77 23.21 -12.99
C VAL A 474 23.41 22.29 -11.81
N VAL A 475 22.63 22.80 -10.88
CA VAL A 475 22.04 22.03 -9.77
C VAL A 475 20.56 21.86 -10.02
N LEU A 476 20.08 20.62 -10.08
CA LEU A 476 18.66 20.33 -10.15
C LEU A 476 18.22 19.68 -8.82
N ILE A 477 17.29 20.32 -8.13
CA ILE A 477 16.74 19.83 -6.88
C ILE A 477 15.41 19.14 -7.18
N VAL A 478 15.30 17.87 -6.80
CA VAL A 478 14.10 17.04 -6.94
C VAL A 478 13.64 16.65 -5.55
N THR A 479 12.54 17.22 -5.08
CA THR A 479 12.10 16.98 -3.71
C THR A 479 10.58 16.91 -3.60
N SER A 480 10.10 16.28 -2.55
CA SER A 480 8.69 16.25 -2.17
C SER A 480 8.56 16.76 -0.73
N SER A 481 7.37 17.16 -0.34
CA SER A 481 7.07 17.48 1.05
C SER A 481 6.17 16.41 1.67
N TYR A 482 6.34 16.17 2.96
CA TYR A 482 5.50 15.25 3.74
C TYR A 482 4.82 16.04 4.86
N ASN A 483 3.50 16.25 4.72
CA ASN A 483 2.73 17.08 5.65
C ASN A 483 3.31 18.50 5.86
N GLY A 484 3.84 19.11 4.81
CA GLY A 484 4.47 20.44 4.90
C GLY A 484 5.88 20.44 5.52
N GLN A 485 6.45 19.28 5.79
CA GLN A 485 7.81 19.13 6.30
C GLN A 485 8.75 18.59 5.21
N PRO A 486 10.04 18.97 5.25
CA PRO A 486 11.02 18.40 4.34
C PRO A 486 11.23 16.91 4.61
N PRO A 487 11.60 16.13 3.59
CA PRO A 487 12.06 14.76 3.77
C PRO A 487 13.22 14.65 4.75
N ASP A 488 13.39 13.46 5.37
CA ASP A 488 14.43 13.23 6.39
C ASP A 488 15.84 13.52 5.89
N ASN A 489 16.13 13.23 4.62
CA ASN A 489 17.42 13.48 3.95
C ASN A 489 17.53 14.87 3.29
N ALA A 490 16.65 15.80 3.66
CA ALA A 490 16.64 17.19 3.22
C ALA A 490 16.57 18.19 4.40
N ARG A 491 16.44 17.71 5.64
CA ARG A 491 16.24 18.55 6.82
C ARG A 491 17.42 19.47 7.09
N LYS A 492 18.65 18.95 7.05
CA LYS A 492 19.87 19.76 7.26
C LYS A 492 20.03 20.81 6.19
N PHE A 493 19.72 20.45 4.94
CA PHE A 493 19.78 21.36 3.81
C PHE A 493 18.77 22.51 3.97
N CYS A 494 17.53 22.20 4.36
CA CYS A 494 16.49 23.22 4.58
C CYS A 494 16.85 24.16 5.73
N LEU A 495 17.35 23.63 6.85
CA LEU A 495 17.82 24.45 7.98
C LEU A 495 18.99 25.36 7.58
N TRP A 496 19.94 24.82 6.83
CA TRP A 496 21.05 25.60 6.28
C TRP A 496 20.54 26.70 5.33
N LEU A 497 19.62 26.36 4.43
CA LEU A 497 19.09 27.31 3.44
C LEU A 497 18.34 28.48 4.10
N GLN A 498 17.65 28.25 5.22
CA GLN A 498 16.97 29.30 6.02
C GLN A 498 17.96 30.23 6.73
N ALA A 499 19.14 29.72 7.08
CA ALA A 499 20.15 30.47 7.84
C ALA A 499 21.19 31.15 6.95
N VAL A 500 21.35 30.72 5.69
CA VAL A 500 22.42 31.22 4.81
C VAL A 500 22.06 32.60 4.23
N PRO A 501 22.97 33.59 4.23
CA PRO A 501 22.75 34.87 3.56
C PRO A 501 22.57 34.68 2.06
N ALA A 502 21.56 35.35 1.46
CA ALA A 502 21.26 35.24 0.02
C ALA A 502 22.49 35.51 -0.89
N ALA A 503 23.37 36.42 -0.47
CA ALA A 503 24.62 36.73 -1.18
C ALA A 503 25.57 35.52 -1.32
N SER A 504 25.49 34.55 -0.40
CA SER A 504 26.33 33.33 -0.45
C SER A 504 25.96 32.38 -1.57
N LEU A 505 24.73 32.51 -2.10
CA LEU A 505 24.19 31.68 -3.19
C LEU A 505 24.39 32.33 -4.56
N LEU A 506 24.99 33.51 -4.64
CA LEU A 506 25.30 34.16 -5.91
C LEU A 506 26.22 33.27 -6.77
N GLY A 507 25.81 33.07 -8.04
CA GLY A 507 26.51 32.24 -9.01
C GLY A 507 26.08 30.77 -9.03
N VAL A 508 25.24 30.30 -8.10
CA VAL A 508 24.63 28.97 -8.19
C VAL A 508 23.50 28.99 -9.23
N ARG A 509 23.63 28.16 -10.26
CA ARG A 509 22.55 27.94 -11.25
C ARG A 509 21.73 26.75 -10.82
N TYR A 510 20.47 26.97 -10.50
CA TYR A 510 19.63 25.88 -10.02
C TYR A 510 18.22 25.92 -10.60
N ALA A 511 17.57 24.76 -10.56
CA ALA A 511 16.13 24.60 -10.76
C ALA A 511 15.59 23.66 -9.68
N VAL A 512 14.32 23.82 -9.32
CA VAL A 512 13.62 22.98 -8.34
C VAL A 512 12.45 22.30 -9.02
N PHE A 513 12.33 21.01 -8.79
CA PHE A 513 11.24 20.18 -9.23
C PHE A 513 10.63 19.48 -8.01
N GLY A 514 9.34 19.75 -7.72
CA GLY A 514 8.62 19.23 -6.56
C GLY A 514 7.18 18.89 -6.85
#